data_d24361bfa8819a770734ecc89b206d75
#
_entry.id   d24361bfa8819a770734ecc89b206d75
#
_cell.length_a   1.000
_cell.length_b   1.000
_cell.length_c   1.000
_cell.angle_alpha   90.00
_cell.angle_beta   90.00
_cell.angle_gamma   90.00
#
_symmetry.space_group_name_H-M   'P 1'
#
loop_
_entity.id
_entity.type
_entity.pdbx_description
1 polymer ?
#
loop_
_entity_poly.entity_id
_entity_poly.type
_entity_poly.pdbx_seq_one_letter_code
_entity_poly.pdbx_strand_id
1 'polypeptide(L)'
;KTVKKLAEAGRIDPLKHLQDDRVWLLAGGNDKTVLPPVMDALNAFYRATLPADAINFVKVPDAGHAMLSVADPQANACPTSETPFINRCQDIDAAGKLLAHLLGPLQPAAAPPAGEMIVFDQRPFVTGRAIDASLANEGYAFVPASCRNGGCKVHVAFHGCLQNAGEIGRRFVDGAGYNGWAASNRIVVLYPQTTRRYGLAWGSFRWLLNPKGCWEWWGYTGENYHTRDGVQMRAVRAMIETLGMPPQPVQSAPPPTSGSASY
;
A
#
# COMPACT_ATOMS: atom_id res chain seq x y z
N LYS A 1 6.60 -16.78 -18.88
CA LYS A 1 8.01 -16.87 -19.33
C LYS A 1 8.87 -15.77 -18.68
N THR A 2 8.47 -14.50 -18.67
CA THR A 2 9.27 -13.38 -18.13
C THR A 2 9.57 -13.55 -16.65
N VAL A 3 8.57 -13.87 -15.83
CA VAL A 3 8.71 -14.04 -14.36
C VAL A 3 9.75 -15.13 -14.03
N LYS A 4 9.71 -16.29 -14.72
CA LYS A 4 10.71 -17.36 -14.52
C LYS A 4 12.13 -16.88 -14.81
N LYS A 5 12.34 -16.18 -15.94
CA LYS A 5 13.65 -15.62 -16.29
C LYS A 5 14.18 -14.63 -15.25
N LEU A 6 13.31 -13.78 -14.70
CA LEU A 6 13.68 -12.82 -13.66
C LEU A 6 14.06 -13.52 -12.35
N ALA A 7 13.34 -14.58 -11.96
CA ALA A 7 13.66 -15.37 -10.78
C ALA A 7 14.97 -16.13 -10.95
N GLU A 8 15.19 -16.79 -12.10
CA GLU A 8 16.43 -17.49 -12.44
C GLU A 8 17.65 -16.55 -12.45
N ALA A 9 17.46 -15.30 -12.92
CA ALA A 9 18.47 -14.25 -12.90
C ALA A 9 18.64 -13.58 -11.52
N GLY A 10 17.92 -14.01 -10.49
CA GLY A 10 17.97 -13.42 -9.15
C GLY A 10 17.45 -11.97 -9.05
N ARG A 11 16.71 -11.49 -10.07
CA ARG A 11 16.16 -10.14 -10.14
C ARG A 11 14.91 -9.96 -9.28
N ILE A 12 14.16 -11.04 -9.07
CA ILE A 12 13.02 -11.15 -8.13
C ILE A 12 13.27 -12.35 -7.22
N ASP A 13 12.43 -12.47 -6.19
CA ASP A 13 12.52 -13.62 -5.29
C ASP A 13 12.17 -14.94 -6.00
N PRO A 14 12.69 -16.09 -5.50
CA PRO A 14 12.38 -17.40 -6.05
C PRO A 14 10.87 -17.66 -6.04
N LEU A 15 10.33 -18.17 -7.16
CA LEU A 15 8.88 -18.42 -7.31
C LEU A 15 8.32 -19.45 -6.31
N LYS A 16 9.17 -20.27 -5.70
CA LYS A 16 8.77 -21.17 -4.61
C LYS A 16 8.19 -20.43 -3.42
N HIS A 17 8.58 -19.17 -3.17
CA HIS A 17 8.04 -18.38 -2.07
C HIS A 17 6.58 -17.98 -2.29
N LEU A 18 6.09 -18.01 -3.53
CA LEU A 18 4.66 -17.80 -3.80
C LEU A 18 3.79 -18.96 -3.34
N GLN A 19 4.34 -20.17 -3.14
CA GLN A 19 3.54 -21.39 -2.87
C GLN A 19 2.73 -21.30 -1.58
N ASP A 20 3.20 -20.50 -0.62
CA ASP A 20 2.54 -20.28 0.67
C ASP A 20 1.69 -19.00 0.71
N ASP A 21 1.65 -18.24 -0.42
CA ASP A 21 0.89 -17.01 -0.50
C ASP A 21 -0.61 -17.28 -0.66
N ARG A 22 -1.40 -16.34 -0.16
CA ARG A 22 -2.83 -16.26 -0.41
C ARG A 22 -3.15 -15.04 -1.25
N VAL A 23 -4.06 -15.19 -2.20
CA VAL A 23 -4.41 -14.13 -3.14
C VAL A 23 -5.91 -13.89 -3.12
N TRP A 24 -6.29 -12.66 -2.85
CA TRP A 24 -7.68 -12.20 -2.97
C TRP A 24 -7.78 -11.20 -4.12
N LEU A 25 -8.64 -11.47 -5.08
CA LEU A 25 -8.86 -10.63 -6.25
C LEU A 25 -10.30 -10.12 -6.25
N LEU A 26 -10.49 -8.85 -6.63
CA LEU A 26 -11.80 -8.24 -6.84
C LEU A 26 -11.85 -7.61 -8.23
N ALA A 27 -12.89 -7.92 -8.98
CA ALA A 27 -13.17 -7.32 -10.29
C ALA A 27 -14.53 -6.65 -10.28
N GLY A 28 -14.59 -5.39 -10.68
CA GLY A 28 -15.83 -4.68 -10.95
C GLY A 28 -16.33 -4.97 -12.37
N GLY A 29 -17.61 -5.32 -12.52
CA GLY A 29 -18.20 -5.57 -13.85
C GLY A 29 -18.35 -4.31 -14.70
N ASN A 30 -18.51 -3.13 -14.05
CA ASN A 30 -18.54 -1.82 -14.68
C ASN A 30 -17.17 -1.11 -14.70
N ASP A 31 -16.10 -1.78 -14.30
CA ASP A 31 -14.76 -1.22 -14.35
C ASP A 31 -14.28 -1.07 -15.80
N LYS A 32 -14.10 0.19 -16.22
CA LYS A 32 -13.62 0.56 -17.57
C LYS A 32 -12.15 0.94 -17.56
N THR A 33 -11.50 0.94 -16.39
CA THR A 33 -10.07 1.22 -16.22
C THR A 33 -9.26 -0.07 -16.22
N VAL A 34 -9.64 -1.03 -15.36
CA VAL A 34 -9.10 -2.38 -15.36
C VAL A 34 -10.22 -3.33 -15.79
N LEU A 35 -10.29 -3.57 -17.09
CA LEU A 35 -11.37 -4.36 -17.68
C LEU A 35 -11.44 -5.78 -17.11
N PRO A 36 -12.63 -6.37 -16.94
CA PRO A 36 -12.79 -7.73 -16.40
C PRO A 36 -11.88 -8.79 -17.04
N PRO A 37 -11.62 -8.82 -18.36
CA PRO A 37 -10.68 -9.77 -18.96
C PRO A 37 -9.23 -9.66 -18.43
N VAL A 38 -8.80 -8.47 -18.00
CA VAL A 38 -7.47 -8.27 -17.38
C VAL A 38 -7.41 -8.99 -16.03
N MET A 39 -8.46 -8.88 -15.23
CA MET A 39 -8.58 -9.58 -13.95
C MET A 39 -8.72 -11.10 -14.14
N ASP A 40 -9.40 -11.55 -15.19
CA ASP A 40 -9.47 -12.98 -15.55
C ASP A 40 -8.06 -13.52 -15.92
N ALA A 41 -7.27 -12.74 -16.67
CA ALA A 41 -5.89 -13.08 -16.99
C ALA A 41 -4.99 -13.13 -15.74
N LEU A 42 -5.16 -12.18 -14.79
CA LEU A 42 -4.44 -12.18 -13.52
C LEU A 42 -4.81 -13.41 -12.67
N ASN A 43 -6.10 -13.75 -12.58
CA ASN A 43 -6.55 -14.96 -11.90
C ASN A 43 -5.94 -16.23 -12.54
N ALA A 44 -5.92 -16.32 -13.88
CA ALA A 44 -5.29 -17.44 -14.59
C ALA A 44 -3.78 -17.54 -14.31
N PHE A 45 -3.09 -16.40 -14.19
CA PHE A 45 -1.68 -16.37 -13.80
C PHE A 45 -1.45 -16.99 -12.43
N TYR A 46 -2.23 -16.56 -11.41
CA TYR A 46 -2.08 -17.11 -10.07
C TYR A 46 -2.48 -18.59 -9.98
N ARG A 47 -3.53 -19.00 -10.69
CA ARG A 47 -3.93 -20.42 -10.76
C ARG A 47 -2.88 -21.34 -11.38
N ALA A 48 -1.96 -20.80 -12.16
CA ALA A 48 -0.84 -21.57 -12.72
C ALA A 48 0.31 -21.78 -11.72
N THR A 49 0.28 -21.10 -10.56
CA THR A 49 1.38 -21.07 -9.59
C THR A 49 0.95 -21.44 -8.17
N LEU A 50 -0.31 -21.22 -7.80
CA LEU A 50 -0.85 -21.40 -6.46
C LEU A 50 -1.91 -22.50 -6.42
N PRO A 51 -2.11 -23.15 -5.25
CA PRO A 51 -3.25 -24.02 -5.01
C PRO A 51 -4.58 -23.27 -5.19
N ALA A 52 -5.61 -23.99 -5.62
CA ALA A 52 -6.90 -23.37 -5.92
C ALA A 52 -7.58 -22.71 -4.71
N ASP A 53 -7.39 -23.26 -3.52
CA ASP A 53 -7.91 -22.77 -2.23
C ASP A 53 -7.14 -21.55 -1.68
N ALA A 54 -5.94 -21.30 -2.18
CA ALA A 54 -5.17 -20.09 -1.87
C ALA A 54 -5.69 -18.85 -2.62
N ILE A 55 -6.56 -19.02 -3.63
CA ILE A 55 -7.03 -17.93 -4.48
C ILE A 55 -8.53 -17.72 -4.29
N ASN A 56 -8.92 -16.52 -3.90
CA ASN A 56 -10.31 -16.09 -3.87
C ASN A 56 -10.52 -14.96 -4.89
N PHE A 57 -11.35 -15.22 -5.91
CA PHE A 57 -11.65 -14.26 -6.96
C PHE A 57 -13.13 -13.83 -6.89
N VAL A 58 -13.37 -12.61 -6.46
CA VAL A 58 -14.68 -11.99 -6.28
C VAL A 58 -15.00 -11.11 -7.49
N LYS A 59 -16.16 -11.33 -8.11
CA LYS A 59 -16.68 -10.47 -9.18
C LYS A 59 -17.92 -9.74 -8.66
N VAL A 60 -17.93 -8.41 -8.80
CA VAL A 60 -19.04 -7.55 -8.40
C VAL A 60 -19.61 -6.88 -9.65
N PRO A 61 -20.72 -7.38 -10.22
CA PRO A 61 -21.21 -6.99 -11.55
C PRO A 61 -21.37 -5.47 -11.72
N ASP A 62 -21.89 -4.80 -10.70
CA ASP A 62 -22.25 -3.38 -10.78
C ASP A 62 -21.11 -2.44 -10.33
N ALA A 63 -19.98 -2.96 -9.83
CA ALA A 63 -18.93 -2.12 -9.32
C ALA A 63 -18.13 -1.44 -10.43
N GLY A 64 -17.88 -0.15 -10.27
CA GLY A 64 -16.91 0.62 -11.04
C GLY A 64 -15.49 0.42 -10.54
N HIS A 65 -14.54 1.22 -11.10
CA HIS A 65 -13.14 1.19 -10.68
C HIS A 65 -12.94 1.91 -9.36
N ALA A 66 -12.97 1.19 -8.26
CA ALA A 66 -12.81 1.77 -6.91
C ALA A 66 -12.48 0.70 -5.86
N MET A 67 -11.97 1.16 -4.70
CA MET A 67 -11.96 0.37 -3.47
C MET A 67 -13.40 0.26 -2.95
N LEU A 68 -13.88 -0.97 -2.70
CA LEU A 68 -15.21 -1.18 -2.13
C LEU A 68 -15.12 -1.13 -0.59
N SER A 69 -15.82 -0.18 0.02
CA SER A 69 -15.75 0.05 1.45
C SER A 69 -17.12 0.40 2.03
N VAL A 70 -17.36 -0.08 3.23
CA VAL A 70 -18.49 0.32 4.08
C VAL A 70 -18.09 1.38 5.13
N ALA A 71 -16.79 1.66 5.26
CA ALA A 71 -16.25 2.53 6.29
C ALA A 71 -16.32 4.03 5.93
N ASP A 72 -16.30 4.38 4.64
CA ASP A 72 -16.41 5.78 4.20
C ASP A 72 -17.90 6.20 4.12
N PRO A 73 -18.38 7.12 4.99
CA PRO A 73 -19.78 7.57 4.94
C PRO A 73 -20.08 8.41 3.68
N GLN A 74 -19.05 8.92 3.01
CA GLN A 74 -19.15 9.71 1.78
C GLN A 74 -18.72 8.93 0.54
N ALA A 75 -18.66 7.58 0.62
CA ALA A 75 -18.32 6.74 -0.52
C ALA A 75 -19.23 7.01 -1.71
N ASN A 76 -18.67 6.94 -2.91
CA ASN A 76 -19.44 7.07 -4.13
C ASN A 76 -20.43 5.90 -4.30
N ALA A 77 -21.40 6.05 -5.19
CA ALA A 77 -22.27 4.96 -5.60
C ALA A 77 -21.47 3.82 -6.28
N CYS A 78 -21.96 2.60 -6.18
CA CYS A 78 -21.27 1.39 -6.62
C CYS A 78 -20.70 1.45 -8.04
N PRO A 79 -21.42 1.92 -9.09
CA PRO A 79 -20.93 1.92 -10.47
C PRO A 79 -19.93 3.05 -10.80
N THR A 80 -19.67 3.95 -9.86
CA THR A 80 -18.85 5.13 -10.11
C THR A 80 -17.37 4.77 -10.30
N SER A 81 -16.68 5.47 -11.22
CA SER A 81 -15.24 5.36 -11.45
C SER A 81 -14.59 6.75 -11.40
N GLU A 82 -14.82 7.46 -10.31
CA GLU A 82 -14.38 8.85 -10.09
C GLU A 82 -13.79 9.02 -8.69
N THR A 83 -13.06 10.12 -8.51
CA THR A 83 -12.51 10.52 -7.21
C THR A 83 -13.62 10.52 -6.13
N PRO A 84 -13.38 9.94 -4.96
CA PRO A 84 -12.12 9.46 -4.41
C PRO A 84 -11.81 8.00 -4.74
N PHE A 85 -12.52 7.36 -5.66
CA PHE A 85 -12.39 5.94 -6.01
C PHE A 85 -12.59 5.02 -4.80
N ILE A 86 -13.52 5.39 -3.93
CA ILE A 86 -14.00 4.60 -2.80
C ILE A 86 -15.51 4.51 -2.98
N ASN A 87 -16.03 3.31 -3.20
CA ASN A 87 -17.43 3.09 -3.51
C ASN A 87 -18.11 2.22 -2.47
N ARG A 88 -19.40 2.47 -2.23
CA ARG A 88 -20.26 1.58 -1.47
C ARG A 88 -21.08 0.73 -2.44
N CYS A 89 -20.81 -0.57 -2.43
CA CYS A 89 -21.57 -1.58 -3.16
C CYS A 89 -22.29 -2.47 -2.16
N GLN A 90 -23.53 -2.13 -1.80
CA GLN A 90 -24.27 -2.83 -0.75
C GLN A 90 -23.43 -2.91 0.54
N ASP A 91 -23.30 -4.10 1.12
CA ASP A 91 -22.54 -4.36 2.34
C ASP A 91 -21.18 -5.02 2.06
N ILE A 92 -20.61 -4.77 0.86
CA ILE A 92 -19.31 -5.33 0.51
C ILE A 92 -18.20 -4.55 1.21
N ASP A 93 -17.65 -5.15 2.26
CA ASP A 93 -16.43 -4.71 2.94
C ASP A 93 -15.23 -5.47 2.32
N ALA A 94 -14.59 -4.87 1.33
CA ALA A 94 -13.47 -5.50 0.65
C ALA A 94 -12.26 -5.65 1.60
N ALA A 95 -12.00 -4.68 2.49
CA ALA A 95 -10.91 -4.76 3.45
C ALA A 95 -11.06 -5.96 4.40
N GLY A 96 -12.24 -6.14 4.99
CA GLY A 96 -12.52 -7.28 5.85
C GLY A 96 -12.42 -8.61 5.13
N LYS A 97 -13.00 -8.71 3.93
CA LYS A 97 -12.97 -9.95 3.12
C LYS A 97 -11.55 -10.34 2.72
N LEU A 98 -10.75 -9.39 2.24
CA LEU A 98 -9.36 -9.68 1.87
C LEU A 98 -8.50 -10.04 3.07
N LEU A 99 -8.60 -9.30 4.19
CA LEU A 99 -7.82 -9.59 5.38
C LEU A 99 -8.18 -10.96 5.98
N ALA A 100 -9.47 -11.32 6.00
CA ALA A 100 -9.91 -12.65 6.45
C ALA A 100 -9.38 -13.77 5.54
N HIS A 101 -9.33 -13.54 4.22
CA HIS A 101 -8.74 -14.51 3.30
C HIS A 101 -7.23 -14.67 3.50
N LEU A 102 -6.51 -13.56 3.70
CA LEU A 102 -5.06 -13.55 3.85
C LEU A 102 -4.59 -14.10 5.21
N LEU A 103 -5.32 -13.81 6.29
CA LEU A 103 -4.86 -14.02 7.66
C LEU A 103 -5.62 -15.11 8.41
N GLY A 104 -6.73 -15.60 7.85
CA GLY A 104 -7.66 -16.52 8.53
C GLY A 104 -8.79 -15.79 9.26
N PRO A 105 -9.52 -16.47 10.16
CA PRO A 105 -10.63 -15.89 10.91
C PRO A 105 -10.21 -14.63 11.69
N LEU A 106 -11.03 -13.59 11.62
CA LEU A 106 -10.79 -12.31 12.27
C LEU A 106 -11.90 -11.98 13.28
N GLN A 107 -11.53 -11.24 14.33
CA GLN A 107 -12.50 -10.57 15.19
C GLN A 107 -13.20 -9.44 14.41
N PRO A 108 -14.47 -9.15 14.67
CA PRO A 108 -15.19 -8.07 14.01
C PRO A 108 -14.45 -6.72 14.07
N ALA A 109 -14.64 -5.91 13.04
CA ALA A 109 -14.02 -4.60 12.97
C ALA A 109 -14.49 -3.69 14.13
N ALA A 110 -13.55 -2.99 14.77
CA ALA A 110 -13.88 -1.99 15.80
C ALA A 110 -14.41 -0.70 15.16
N ALA A 111 -15.43 -0.12 15.74
CA ALA A 111 -15.99 1.16 15.35
C ALA A 111 -16.34 1.99 16.61
N PRO A 112 -15.60 3.07 16.92
CA PRO A 112 -14.40 3.57 16.22
C PRO A 112 -13.16 2.67 16.43
N PRO A 113 -12.18 2.71 15.51
CA PRO A 113 -10.95 1.93 15.66
C PRO A 113 -10.07 2.49 16.79
N ALA A 114 -9.73 1.64 17.76
CA ALA A 114 -8.84 2.00 18.86
C ALA A 114 -7.37 1.93 18.44
N GLY A 115 -6.74 3.05 18.19
CA GLY A 115 -5.36 3.15 17.73
C GLY A 115 -4.95 4.59 17.46
N GLU A 116 -3.75 4.74 16.93
CA GLU A 116 -3.15 6.01 16.58
C GLU A 116 -2.83 6.05 15.07
N MET A 117 -3.16 7.16 14.42
CA MET A 117 -2.72 7.42 13.06
C MET A 117 -1.44 8.25 13.11
N ILE A 118 -0.33 7.63 12.79
CA ILE A 118 0.98 8.25 12.73
C ILE A 118 1.22 8.80 11.33
N VAL A 119 1.62 10.06 11.23
CA VAL A 119 2.18 10.65 10.00
C VAL A 119 3.69 10.57 10.11
N PHE A 120 4.35 10.01 9.12
CA PHE A 120 5.81 9.86 9.16
C PHE A 120 6.47 10.37 7.87
N ASP A 121 7.74 10.75 7.98
CA ASP A 121 8.54 11.19 6.84
C ASP A 121 9.03 9.99 6.02
N GLN A 122 8.67 9.94 4.73
CA GLN A 122 9.09 8.87 3.80
C GLN A 122 10.49 9.08 3.22
N ARG A 123 11.03 10.31 3.28
CA ARG A 123 12.31 10.68 2.65
C ARG A 123 13.50 9.84 3.12
N PRO A 124 13.62 9.48 4.41
CA PRO A 124 14.73 8.64 4.90
C PRO A 124 14.78 7.23 4.30
N PHE A 125 13.66 6.73 3.77
CA PHE A 125 13.55 5.39 3.19
C PHE A 125 13.93 5.33 1.70
N VAL A 126 14.21 6.48 1.08
CA VAL A 126 14.49 6.58 -0.34
C VAL A 126 15.96 6.91 -0.59
N THR A 127 16.61 6.09 -1.40
CA THR A 127 17.94 6.46 -1.91
C THR A 127 17.79 7.58 -2.93
N GLY A 128 18.31 8.77 -2.63
CA GLY A 128 18.14 9.97 -3.43
C GLY A 128 16.93 10.79 -2.98
N ARG A 129 16.30 11.51 -3.90
CA ARG A 129 15.16 12.39 -3.58
C ARG A 129 13.84 11.63 -3.71
N ALA A 130 13.00 11.68 -2.69
CA ALA A 130 11.69 11.04 -2.70
C ALA A 130 10.84 11.44 -3.92
N ILE A 131 10.87 12.73 -4.29
CA ILE A 131 10.15 13.23 -5.46
C ILE A 131 10.62 12.58 -6.78
N ASP A 132 11.87 12.17 -6.90
CA ASP A 132 12.40 11.49 -8.08
C ASP A 132 12.04 10.00 -8.13
N ALA A 133 11.62 9.45 -6.99
CA ALA A 133 10.92 8.16 -6.89
C ALA A 133 9.40 8.30 -7.02
N SER A 134 8.88 9.53 -7.22
CA SER A 134 7.44 9.84 -7.19
C SER A 134 6.77 9.46 -5.85
N LEU A 135 7.53 9.50 -4.74
CA LEU A 135 7.02 9.33 -3.39
C LEU A 135 6.78 10.71 -2.75
N ALA A 136 5.68 10.82 -2.03
CA ALA A 136 5.38 11.99 -1.21
C ALA A 136 6.37 12.09 -0.05
N ASN A 137 6.45 13.27 0.58
CA ASN A 137 7.27 13.41 1.78
C ASN A 137 6.69 12.64 2.97
N GLU A 138 5.37 12.57 3.07
CA GLU A 138 4.65 11.97 4.18
C GLU A 138 3.96 10.66 3.77
N GLY A 139 3.99 9.69 4.66
CA GLY A 139 3.20 8.47 4.65
C GLY A 139 2.42 8.34 5.95
N TYR A 140 1.55 7.34 6.03
CA TYR A 140 0.69 7.13 7.20
C TYR A 140 0.83 5.70 7.71
N ALA A 141 0.70 5.53 9.03
CA ALA A 141 0.62 4.22 9.65
C ALA A 141 -0.46 4.23 10.74
N PHE A 142 -1.43 3.34 10.64
CA PHE A 142 -2.37 3.09 11.72
C PHE A 142 -1.79 2.03 12.65
N VAL A 143 -1.57 2.42 13.91
CA VAL A 143 -1.01 1.55 14.94
C VAL A 143 -2.08 1.29 16.01
N PRO A 144 -2.66 0.09 16.07
CA PRO A 144 -3.59 -0.28 17.14
C PRO A 144 -3.00 -0.08 18.53
N ALA A 145 -3.82 0.27 19.51
CA ALA A 145 -3.37 0.41 20.89
C ALA A 145 -2.69 -0.88 21.41
N SER A 146 -3.14 -2.04 20.95
CA SER A 146 -2.57 -3.35 21.28
C SER A 146 -1.23 -3.63 20.62
N CYS A 147 -0.77 -2.78 19.69
CA CYS A 147 0.48 -2.95 18.93
C CYS A 147 1.60 -2.02 19.39
N ARG A 148 1.38 -1.16 20.40
CA ARG A 148 2.39 -0.19 20.87
C ARG A 148 3.71 -0.84 21.33
N ASN A 149 3.63 -2.08 21.80
CA ASN A 149 4.80 -2.84 22.26
C ASN A 149 5.29 -3.85 21.21
N GLY A 150 4.91 -3.69 19.95
CA GLY A 150 5.27 -4.59 18.85
C GLY A 150 4.48 -5.92 18.84
N GLY A 151 5.01 -6.90 18.11
CA GLY A 151 4.42 -8.24 17.99
C GLY A 151 3.11 -8.28 17.18
N CYS A 152 2.90 -7.34 16.30
CA CYS A 152 1.75 -7.27 15.40
C CYS A 152 2.15 -7.61 13.96
N LYS A 153 1.18 -8.07 13.18
CA LYS A 153 1.35 -8.21 11.73
C LYS A 153 1.35 -6.83 11.08
N VAL A 154 1.98 -6.71 9.92
CA VAL A 154 1.94 -5.49 9.12
C VAL A 154 1.17 -5.77 7.84
N HIS A 155 0.19 -4.92 7.54
CA HIS A 155 -0.51 -4.87 6.26
C HIS A 155 -0.13 -3.58 5.53
N VAL A 156 0.29 -3.69 4.28
CA VAL A 156 0.60 -2.51 3.45
C VAL A 156 -0.57 -2.25 2.51
N ALA A 157 -1.21 -1.11 2.65
CA ALA A 157 -2.33 -0.70 1.82
C ALA A 157 -1.87 0.35 0.79
N PHE A 158 -1.73 -0.07 -0.46
CA PHE A 158 -1.39 0.82 -1.57
C PHE A 158 -2.66 1.47 -2.12
N HIS A 159 -2.65 2.80 -2.17
CA HIS A 159 -3.71 3.55 -2.85
C HIS A 159 -3.61 3.43 -4.38
N GLY A 160 -4.67 3.74 -5.11
CA GLY A 160 -4.66 3.81 -6.58
C GLY A 160 -4.12 5.14 -7.12
N CYS A 161 -4.08 5.26 -8.47
CA CYS A 161 -3.83 6.54 -9.12
C CYS A 161 -4.91 7.57 -8.70
N LEU A 162 -4.51 8.83 -8.48
CA LEU A 162 -5.40 9.92 -8.01
C LEU A 162 -6.02 9.65 -6.61
N GLN A 163 -5.46 8.72 -5.84
CA GLN A 163 -5.92 8.38 -4.48
C GLN A 163 -4.88 8.70 -3.39
N ASN A 164 -3.72 9.24 -3.74
CA ASN A 164 -2.76 9.68 -2.73
C ASN A 164 -3.31 10.87 -1.91
N ALA A 165 -2.72 11.12 -0.75
CA ALA A 165 -3.20 12.16 0.16
C ALA A 165 -3.11 13.58 -0.44
N GLY A 166 -2.25 13.82 -1.41
CA GLY A 166 -2.21 15.08 -2.15
C GLY A 166 -3.44 15.33 -3.04
N GLU A 167 -4.14 14.27 -3.44
CA GLU A 167 -5.35 14.36 -4.29
C GLU A 167 -6.64 14.37 -3.48
N ILE A 168 -6.75 13.47 -2.49
CA ILE A 168 -8.01 13.23 -1.78
C ILE A 168 -7.90 13.39 -0.26
N GLY A 169 -6.80 14.00 0.23
CA GLY A 169 -6.54 14.03 1.66
C GLY A 169 -6.40 12.62 2.23
N ARG A 170 -6.85 12.44 3.46
CA ARG A 170 -6.77 11.14 4.14
C ARG A 170 -7.90 10.17 3.81
N ARG A 171 -8.73 10.45 2.80
CA ARG A 171 -9.93 9.63 2.53
C ARG A 171 -9.61 8.15 2.28
N PHE A 172 -8.53 7.83 1.55
CA PHE A 172 -8.14 6.43 1.41
C PHE A 172 -7.66 5.81 2.73
N VAL A 173 -6.83 6.54 3.49
CA VAL A 173 -6.27 6.10 4.77
C VAL A 173 -7.36 5.84 5.81
N ASP A 174 -8.36 6.71 5.88
CA ASP A 174 -9.44 6.62 6.86
C ASP A 174 -10.64 5.80 6.35
N GLY A 175 -10.91 5.82 5.04
CA GLY A 175 -12.15 5.31 4.45
C GLY A 175 -12.03 3.97 3.71
N ALA A 176 -10.82 3.45 3.42
CA ALA A 176 -10.66 2.16 2.75
C ALA A 176 -11.10 0.95 3.59
N GLY A 177 -11.34 1.14 4.90
CA GLY A 177 -11.94 0.14 5.77
C GLY A 177 -10.95 -0.70 6.60
N TYR A 178 -9.66 -0.55 6.41
CA TYR A 178 -8.66 -1.39 7.07
C TYR A 178 -8.54 -1.15 8.59
N ASN A 179 -8.66 0.11 9.05
CA ASN A 179 -8.33 0.50 10.42
C ASN A 179 -9.19 -0.19 11.49
N GLY A 180 -10.48 -0.38 11.21
CA GLY A 180 -11.39 -1.08 12.11
C GLY A 180 -10.98 -2.54 12.32
N TRP A 181 -10.68 -3.25 11.23
CA TRP A 181 -10.18 -4.62 11.29
C TRP A 181 -8.80 -4.71 11.94
N ALA A 182 -7.93 -3.76 11.64
CA ALA A 182 -6.59 -3.69 12.21
C ALA A 182 -6.63 -3.55 13.74
N ALA A 183 -7.49 -2.66 14.25
CA ALA A 183 -7.65 -2.41 15.68
C ALA A 183 -8.02 -3.66 16.48
N SER A 184 -8.94 -4.48 15.95
CA SER A 184 -9.42 -5.71 16.62
C SER A 184 -8.48 -6.90 16.44
N ASN A 185 -7.58 -6.89 15.45
CA ASN A 185 -6.85 -8.08 15.02
C ASN A 185 -5.32 -7.95 15.08
N ARG A 186 -4.82 -6.96 15.83
CA ARG A 186 -3.37 -6.75 16.04
C ARG A 186 -2.62 -6.61 14.70
N ILE A 187 -3.09 -5.73 13.82
CA ILE A 187 -2.49 -5.47 12.52
C ILE A 187 -2.11 -3.98 12.45
N VAL A 188 -0.85 -3.67 12.23
CA VAL A 188 -0.41 -2.32 11.84
C VAL A 188 -0.71 -2.15 10.36
N VAL A 189 -1.36 -1.06 9.97
CA VAL A 189 -1.59 -0.76 8.55
C VAL A 189 -0.67 0.37 8.11
N LEU A 190 0.21 0.06 7.17
CA LEU A 190 1.09 1.03 6.53
C LEU A 190 0.44 1.53 5.24
N TYR A 191 0.34 2.85 5.10
CA TYR A 191 -0.18 3.54 3.92
C TYR A 191 0.90 4.41 3.29
N PRO A 192 1.85 3.83 2.54
CA PRO A 192 2.84 4.62 1.85
C PRO A 192 2.17 5.47 0.77
N GLN A 193 2.75 6.62 0.45
CA GLN A 193 2.14 7.61 -0.42
C GLN A 193 3.02 7.94 -1.61
N THR A 194 2.43 7.89 -2.80
CA THR A 194 3.04 8.47 -4.00
C THR A 194 2.60 9.92 -4.19
N THR A 195 3.21 10.60 -5.13
CA THR A 195 2.81 11.95 -5.55
C THR A 195 2.94 12.10 -7.06
N ARG A 196 2.27 13.10 -7.62
CA ARG A 196 2.47 13.47 -9.02
C ARG A 196 3.92 13.85 -9.25
N ARG A 197 4.47 13.45 -10.39
CA ARG A 197 5.81 13.83 -10.81
C ARG A 197 5.83 14.17 -12.29
N TYR A 198 6.41 15.32 -12.57
CA TYR A 198 6.53 15.85 -13.92
C TYR A 198 7.85 16.58 -14.08
N GLY A 199 8.68 16.18 -15.04
CA GLY A 199 9.94 16.85 -15.34
C GLY A 199 11.18 15.97 -15.15
N LEU A 200 12.36 16.58 -15.26
CA LEU A 200 13.63 15.89 -15.16
C LEU A 200 13.92 15.39 -13.74
N ALA A 201 14.48 14.20 -13.61
CA ALA A 201 15.07 13.73 -12.38
C ALA A 201 16.34 14.54 -12.08
N TRP A 202 16.56 14.83 -10.80
CA TRP A 202 17.72 15.62 -10.38
C TRP A 202 19.05 14.95 -10.76
N GLY A 203 19.94 15.73 -11.38
CA GLY A 203 21.25 15.22 -11.79
C GLY A 203 21.23 14.22 -12.95
N SER A 204 20.12 14.12 -13.68
CA SER A 204 20.02 13.24 -14.85
C SER A 204 19.17 13.87 -15.97
N PHE A 205 19.32 13.35 -17.19
CA PHE A 205 18.45 13.71 -18.32
C PHE A 205 17.18 12.87 -18.40
N ARG A 206 16.89 12.05 -17.38
CA ARG A 206 15.70 11.20 -17.37
C ARG A 206 14.45 12.02 -17.07
N TRP A 207 13.50 11.98 -18.01
CA TRP A 207 12.18 12.57 -17.83
C TRP A 207 11.27 11.65 -17.02
N LEU A 208 10.73 12.16 -15.91
CA LEU A 208 9.79 11.46 -15.06
C LEU A 208 8.38 11.92 -15.41
N LEU A 209 7.48 10.98 -15.69
CA LEU A 209 6.10 11.27 -16.06
C LEU A 209 5.16 10.39 -15.24
N ASN A 210 4.67 10.92 -14.11
CA ASN A 210 3.62 10.33 -13.28
C ASN A 210 2.54 11.37 -12.97
N PRO A 211 1.69 11.75 -13.95
CA PRO A 211 0.74 12.86 -13.79
C PRO A 211 -0.41 12.54 -12.84
N LYS A 212 -0.63 11.27 -12.51
CA LYS A 212 -1.73 10.80 -11.67
C LYS A 212 -1.28 10.28 -10.30
N GLY A 213 0.02 10.41 -9.96
CA GLY A 213 0.53 9.88 -8.70
C GLY A 213 0.27 8.38 -8.53
N CYS A 214 0.46 7.61 -9.59
CA CYS A 214 0.35 6.15 -9.55
C CYS A 214 1.59 5.52 -8.92
N TRP A 215 1.46 4.31 -8.37
CA TRP A 215 2.61 3.45 -8.13
C TRP A 215 3.27 3.05 -9.43
N GLU A 216 4.55 2.71 -9.37
CA GLU A 216 5.35 2.39 -10.55
C GLU A 216 4.89 1.09 -11.22
N TRP A 217 4.49 1.15 -12.49
CA TRP A 217 4.13 -0.01 -13.27
C TRP A 217 4.52 0.07 -14.76
N TRP A 218 5.10 1.21 -15.21
CA TRP A 218 5.51 1.39 -16.61
C TRP A 218 6.96 1.87 -16.81
N GLY A 219 7.78 1.93 -15.77
CA GLY A 219 9.20 2.21 -15.88
C GLY A 219 9.58 3.69 -15.77
N TYR A 220 8.73 4.55 -15.20
CA TYR A 220 9.08 5.98 -15.07
C TYR A 220 10.20 6.23 -14.04
N THR A 221 10.41 5.36 -13.07
CA THR A 221 11.54 5.46 -12.14
C THR A 221 12.80 4.77 -12.63
N GLY A 222 12.72 3.96 -13.70
CA GLY A 222 13.82 3.24 -14.32
C GLY A 222 13.50 1.80 -14.69
N GLU A 223 14.39 1.16 -15.43
CA GLU A 223 14.19 -0.18 -15.98
C GLU A 223 14.02 -1.28 -14.91
N ASN A 224 14.56 -1.04 -13.71
CA ASN A 224 14.54 -2.02 -12.61
C ASN A 224 13.28 -1.92 -11.73
N TYR A 225 12.31 -1.09 -12.08
CA TYR A 225 11.12 -0.79 -11.26
C TYR A 225 10.39 -2.03 -10.75
N HIS A 226 10.33 -3.07 -11.56
CA HIS A 226 9.62 -4.33 -11.29
C HIS A 226 10.49 -5.41 -10.62
N THR A 227 11.66 -5.04 -10.12
CA THR A 227 12.61 -5.96 -9.46
C THR A 227 12.86 -5.54 -8.02
N ARG A 228 13.63 -6.34 -7.28
CA ARG A 228 14.06 -6.01 -5.91
C ARG A 228 14.84 -4.68 -5.81
N ASP A 229 15.42 -4.24 -6.93
CA ASP A 229 16.21 -3.01 -7.01
C ASP A 229 15.34 -1.78 -7.34
N GLY A 230 14.05 -1.96 -7.60
CA GLY A 230 13.11 -0.88 -7.84
C GLY A 230 13.10 0.10 -6.65
N VAL A 231 13.22 1.40 -6.94
CA VAL A 231 13.37 2.41 -5.88
C VAL A 231 12.16 2.44 -4.94
N GLN A 232 10.93 2.30 -5.45
CA GLN A 232 9.72 2.25 -4.64
C GLN A 232 9.63 0.92 -3.86
N MET A 233 10.03 -0.20 -4.47
CA MET A 233 10.08 -1.50 -3.80
C MET A 233 11.01 -1.46 -2.58
N ARG A 234 12.22 -0.93 -2.74
CA ARG A 234 13.19 -0.78 -1.63
C ARG A 234 12.69 0.17 -0.55
N ALA A 235 12.09 1.29 -0.93
CA ALA A 235 11.57 2.26 0.03
C ALA A 235 10.48 1.65 0.91
N VAL A 236 9.48 0.99 0.31
CA VAL A 236 8.40 0.36 1.07
C VAL A 236 8.93 -0.78 1.93
N ARG A 237 9.87 -1.58 1.43
CA ARG A 237 10.53 -2.62 2.22
C ARG A 237 11.22 -2.04 3.47
N ALA A 238 11.98 -0.95 3.33
CA ALA A 238 12.64 -0.30 4.44
C ALA A 238 11.65 0.26 5.48
N MET A 239 10.49 0.78 5.02
CA MET A 239 9.40 1.19 5.91
C MET A 239 8.87 0.01 6.73
N ILE A 240 8.63 -1.15 6.09
CA ILE A 240 8.15 -2.37 6.76
C ILE A 240 9.18 -2.86 7.78
N GLU A 241 10.45 -2.90 7.41
CA GLU A 241 11.54 -3.32 8.30
C GLU A 241 11.61 -2.44 9.56
N THR A 242 11.41 -1.13 9.42
CA THR A 242 11.37 -0.20 10.56
C THR A 242 10.20 -0.46 11.51
N LEU A 243 9.03 -0.83 10.99
CA LEU A 243 7.87 -1.19 11.81
C LEU A 243 8.06 -2.52 12.57
N GLY A 244 8.86 -3.42 12.05
CA GLY A 244 9.22 -4.69 12.69
C GLY A 244 10.34 -4.59 13.74
N MET A 245 11.05 -3.46 13.81
CA MET A 245 12.11 -3.25 14.80
C MET A 245 11.52 -2.92 16.18
N PRO A 246 12.11 -3.41 17.27
CA PRO A 246 11.75 -2.94 18.59
C PRO A 246 11.97 -1.41 18.68
N PRO A 247 11.15 -0.67 19.46
CA PRO A 247 11.33 0.77 19.62
C PRO A 247 12.76 1.09 20.05
N GLN A 248 13.46 1.90 19.27
CA GLN A 248 14.77 2.41 19.65
C GLN A 248 14.60 3.28 20.90
N PRO A 249 15.46 3.12 21.92
CA PRO A 249 15.44 4.01 23.06
C PRO A 249 15.63 5.45 22.56
N VAL A 250 14.74 6.34 22.98
CA VAL A 250 14.87 7.77 22.68
C VAL A 250 16.23 8.24 23.18
N GLN A 251 17.15 8.52 22.27
CA GLN A 251 18.40 9.17 22.63
C GLN A 251 18.04 10.57 23.14
N SER A 252 18.13 10.75 24.46
CA SER A 252 18.02 12.08 25.06
C SER A 252 19.05 12.99 24.39
N ALA A 253 18.60 14.11 23.84
CA ALA A 253 19.49 15.09 23.28
C ALA A 253 20.57 15.45 24.33
N PRO A 254 21.86 15.56 23.96
CA PRO A 254 22.88 15.97 24.90
C PRO A 254 22.51 17.36 25.48
N PRO A 255 22.72 17.57 26.76
CA PRO A 255 22.44 18.87 27.38
C PRO A 255 23.18 19.96 26.62
N PRO A 256 22.61 21.16 26.47
CA PRO A 256 23.25 22.26 25.79
C PRO A 256 24.59 22.53 26.50
N THR A 257 25.66 22.49 25.73
CA THR A 257 27.00 22.87 26.24
C THR A 257 26.92 24.32 26.68
N SER A 258 27.12 24.55 27.98
CA SER A 258 27.26 25.88 28.55
C SER A 258 28.49 26.52 27.94
N GLY A 259 28.31 27.43 26.99
CA GLY A 259 29.37 28.26 26.46
C GLY A 259 29.91 29.15 27.60
N SER A 260 31.11 28.89 28.02
CA SER A 260 31.85 29.79 28.86
C SER A 260 32.15 31.06 28.07
N ALA A 261 31.45 32.14 28.40
CA ALA A 261 31.87 33.47 28.00
C ALA A 261 33.20 33.79 28.71
N SER A 262 34.27 33.90 27.94
CA SER A 262 35.53 34.51 28.39
C SER A 262 35.46 35.99 28.01
N TYR A 263 35.64 36.84 29.01
CA TYR A 263 35.84 38.28 28.90
C TYR A 263 37.12 38.62 28.14
#